data_8830dcc3e151d0500d5f3187d49cb867
#
_entry.id   8830dcc3e151d0500d5f3187d49cb867
#
_cell.length_a   1.000
_cell.length_b   1.000
_cell.length_c   1.000
_cell.angle_alpha   90.00
_cell.angle_beta   90.00
_cell.angle_gamma   90.00
#
_symmetry.space_group_name_H-M   'P 1'
#
loop_
_entity.id
_entity.type
_entity.pdbx_description
1 polymer ?
#
loop_
_entity_poly.entity_id
_entity_poly.type
_entity_poly.pdbx_seq_one_letter_code
_entity_poly.pdbx_strand_id
1 'polypeptide(L)'
;MTTVDALRRSPMPVGVALLTTLLVGGCSSPSEHPASVAPSPTASSEVEMRMVRPPEKLGQYRLTTDPAVDGETGRIAGALAKLLDEPATSSIAISYQDPRYPEHTTRLSGVSGRVGNPEGVLDVIFAEIHQAHDVAPVAAGQLGGLARCGKAEDLDAHICAWADHGSIGSMTITGPSEDRVPVRDFLFLRGRAERPAAEASRPA
;
A
#
# COMPACT_ATOMS: atom_id res chain seq x y z
N MET A 1 44.49 19.94 4.43
CA MET A 1 44.80 20.31 3.04
C MET A 1 43.61 19.77 2.23
N THR A 2 42.60 20.64 2.13
CA THR A 2 42.17 21.39 0.94
C THR A 2 41.80 20.46 -0.23
N THR A 3 40.56 20.39 -0.65
CA THR A 3 40.03 21.35 -1.63
C THR A 3 38.49 21.26 -1.69
N VAL A 4 37.86 22.43 -1.66
CA VAL A 4 36.46 22.71 -1.99
C VAL A 4 36.41 23.05 -3.47
N ASP A 5 35.46 22.53 -4.23
CA ASP A 5 35.01 23.05 -5.53
C ASP A 5 33.73 22.29 -5.91
N ALA A 6 32.72 22.79 -6.50
CA ALA A 6 32.29 24.08 -6.95
C ALA A 6 30.81 23.94 -7.31
N LEU A 7 30.04 24.93 -6.92
CA LEU A 7 28.67 25.19 -7.37
C LEU A 7 28.58 25.24 -8.90
N ARG A 8 27.65 24.47 -9.49
CA ARG A 8 27.17 24.71 -10.84
C ARG A 8 25.66 25.01 -10.79
N ARG A 9 25.39 26.29 -10.80
CA ARG A 9 24.04 26.83 -11.11
C ARG A 9 23.82 26.73 -12.61
N SER A 10 22.71 26.15 -13.03
CA SER A 10 22.18 26.23 -14.40
C SER A 10 20.97 27.17 -14.42
N PRO A 11 20.87 28.08 -15.39
CA PRO A 11 19.77 29.04 -15.51
C PRO A 11 18.54 28.43 -16.18
N MET A 12 17.37 28.83 -15.69
CA MET A 12 16.06 28.57 -16.31
C MET A 12 15.89 29.41 -17.60
N PRO A 13 15.26 28.88 -18.65
CA PRO A 13 14.66 29.70 -19.68
C PRO A 13 13.20 30.03 -19.34
N VAL A 14 12.92 31.33 -19.34
CA VAL A 14 11.59 31.93 -19.37
C VAL A 14 11.00 31.78 -20.77
N GLY A 15 9.92 31.05 -20.91
CA GLY A 15 9.14 30.96 -22.15
C GLY A 15 7.82 31.70 -22.02
N VAL A 16 7.74 32.81 -22.74
CA VAL A 16 6.51 33.59 -23.01
C VAL A 16 5.80 32.94 -24.18
N ALA A 17 4.51 32.68 -24.09
CA ALA A 17 3.65 32.41 -25.26
C ALA A 17 2.21 32.89 -25.03
N LEU A 18 1.92 33.86 -25.73
CA LEU A 18 0.81 34.36 -26.56
C LEU A 18 -0.58 33.75 -26.34
N LEU A 19 -1.49 34.70 -26.00
CA LEU A 19 -2.93 34.62 -26.15
C LEU A 19 -3.32 34.58 -27.62
N THR A 20 -4.28 33.70 -27.98
CA THR A 20 -5.15 33.88 -29.14
C THR A 20 -6.59 33.59 -28.74
N THR A 21 -7.36 34.64 -28.64
CA THR A 21 -8.84 34.66 -28.52
C THR A 21 -9.46 34.44 -29.90
N LEU A 22 -10.34 33.45 -30.03
CA LEU A 22 -11.28 33.33 -31.14
C LEU A 22 -12.71 33.27 -30.59
N LEU A 23 -13.38 34.39 -30.77
CA LEU A 23 -14.84 34.56 -30.62
C LEU A 23 -15.50 34.01 -31.87
N VAL A 24 -16.33 32.99 -31.76
CA VAL A 24 -17.33 32.63 -32.78
C VAL A 24 -18.67 32.55 -32.06
N GLY A 25 -19.49 33.54 -32.36
CA GLY A 25 -20.90 33.59 -31.99
C GLY A 25 -21.71 32.60 -32.85
N GLY A 26 -22.58 31.86 -32.21
CA GLY A 26 -23.58 31.01 -32.83
C GLY A 26 -24.87 31.06 -32.00
N CYS A 27 -25.83 31.87 -32.46
CA CYS A 27 -27.23 31.82 -32.01
C CYS A 27 -27.84 30.50 -32.50
N SER A 28 -28.36 29.69 -31.62
CA SER A 28 -29.25 28.59 -31.97
C SER A 28 -30.33 28.46 -30.91
N SER A 29 -31.54 28.37 -31.38
CA SER A 29 -32.84 28.38 -30.74
C SER A 29 -33.03 27.37 -29.59
N PRO A 30 -33.93 27.65 -28.62
CA PRO A 30 -34.21 26.71 -27.53
C PRO A 30 -35.13 25.60 -28.06
N SER A 31 -34.58 24.42 -28.27
CA SER A 31 -35.38 23.17 -28.32
C SER A 31 -35.51 22.64 -26.87
N GLU A 32 -36.72 22.74 -26.35
CA GLU A 32 -37.10 22.04 -25.12
C GLU A 32 -36.98 20.55 -25.34
N HIS A 33 -35.83 19.96 -24.91
CA HIS A 33 -35.72 18.53 -24.69
C HIS A 33 -36.10 18.26 -23.23
N PRO A 34 -36.93 17.23 -22.95
CA PRO A 34 -37.21 16.84 -21.58
C PRO A 34 -35.87 16.47 -20.93
N ALA A 35 -35.59 17.11 -19.80
CA ALA A 35 -34.40 16.86 -18.98
C ALA A 35 -34.34 15.36 -18.68
N SER A 36 -33.45 14.68 -19.42
CA SER A 36 -33.02 13.32 -19.03
C SER A 36 -32.31 13.48 -17.68
N VAL A 37 -32.99 13.06 -16.62
CA VAL A 37 -32.42 12.95 -15.29
C VAL A 37 -31.26 11.97 -15.43
N ALA A 38 -30.04 12.49 -15.52
CA ALA A 38 -28.84 11.68 -15.45
C ALA A 38 -28.92 10.90 -14.12
N PRO A 39 -28.76 9.57 -14.14
CA PRO A 39 -28.70 8.82 -12.89
C PRO A 39 -27.58 9.42 -12.06
N SER A 40 -27.93 9.90 -10.86
CA SER A 40 -26.94 10.31 -9.86
C SER A 40 -25.92 9.18 -9.75
N PRO A 41 -24.61 9.50 -9.77
CA PRO A 41 -23.60 8.47 -9.56
C PRO A 41 -23.95 7.76 -8.26
N THR A 42 -24.32 6.50 -8.37
CA THR A 42 -24.52 5.61 -7.20
C THR A 42 -23.21 5.68 -6.45
N ALA A 43 -23.21 6.25 -5.26
CA ALA A 43 -22.05 6.21 -4.38
C ALA A 43 -21.63 4.74 -4.31
N SER A 44 -20.47 4.42 -4.88
CA SER A 44 -19.89 3.09 -4.72
C SER A 44 -19.78 2.89 -3.21
N SER A 45 -20.56 1.97 -2.67
CA SER A 45 -20.46 1.61 -1.27
C SER A 45 -19.03 1.16 -1.05
N GLU A 46 -18.25 1.97 -0.37
CA GLU A 46 -16.88 1.67 -0.01
C GLU A 46 -16.92 0.39 0.81
N VAL A 47 -16.31 -0.66 0.28
CA VAL A 47 -16.37 -1.98 0.93
C VAL A 47 -15.50 -1.90 2.18
N GLU A 48 -16.11 -1.98 3.36
CA GLU A 48 -15.37 -2.04 4.62
C GLU A 48 -14.47 -3.28 4.62
N MET A 49 -13.17 -3.08 4.79
CA MET A 49 -12.17 -4.15 4.87
C MET A 49 -11.87 -4.50 6.32
N ARG A 50 -11.50 -5.75 6.56
CA ARG A 50 -11.06 -6.23 7.87
C ARG A 50 -9.82 -7.08 7.77
N MET A 51 -8.90 -6.87 8.71
CA MET A 51 -7.78 -7.77 8.93
C MET A 51 -8.27 -9.01 9.67
N VAL A 52 -7.92 -10.18 9.13
CA VAL A 52 -8.23 -11.48 9.72
C VAL A 52 -6.94 -12.26 9.91
N ARG A 53 -6.90 -13.07 10.98
CA ARG A 53 -5.74 -13.92 11.25
C ARG A 53 -5.66 -15.05 10.22
N PRO A 54 -4.59 -15.13 9.40
CA PRO A 54 -4.39 -16.24 8.48
C PRO A 54 -4.09 -17.56 9.23
N PRO A 55 -4.14 -18.70 8.52
CA PRO A 55 -3.83 -20.01 9.11
C PRO A 55 -2.45 -20.07 9.76
N GLU A 56 -2.30 -20.90 10.80
CA GLU A 56 -1.01 -21.10 11.51
C GLU A 56 0.07 -21.73 10.62
N LYS A 57 -0.34 -22.35 9.51
CA LYS A 57 0.57 -22.99 8.55
C LYS A 57 0.25 -22.53 7.14
N LEU A 58 1.25 -22.01 6.42
CA LEU A 58 1.19 -21.60 5.03
C LEU A 58 2.27 -22.33 4.23
N GLY A 59 1.90 -23.47 3.61
CA GLY A 59 2.88 -24.33 2.96
C GLY A 59 3.91 -24.88 3.97
N GLN A 60 5.18 -24.57 3.75
CA GLN A 60 6.28 -24.91 4.67
C GLN A 60 6.41 -23.93 5.84
N TYR A 61 5.91 -22.71 5.69
CA TYR A 61 6.02 -21.68 6.73
C TYR A 61 5.05 -21.94 7.87
N ARG A 62 5.51 -21.65 9.08
CA ARG A 62 4.71 -21.73 10.30
C ARG A 62 4.67 -20.38 10.98
N LEU A 63 3.55 -20.07 11.58
CA LEU A 63 3.42 -18.92 12.46
C LEU A 63 4.49 -19.03 13.55
N THR A 64 5.29 -17.99 13.71
CA THR A 64 6.24 -17.90 14.82
C THR A 64 5.62 -17.11 15.96
N THR A 65 6.06 -17.43 17.17
CA THR A 65 5.71 -16.72 18.42
C THR A 65 6.98 -16.16 19.08
N ASP A 66 7.99 -15.82 18.27
CA ASP A 66 9.19 -15.17 18.78
C ASP A 66 8.85 -13.74 19.26
N PRO A 67 9.00 -13.45 20.57
CA PRO A 67 8.60 -12.15 21.12
C PRO A 67 9.34 -10.95 20.48
N ALA A 68 10.59 -11.14 20.05
CA ALA A 68 11.36 -10.08 19.42
C ALA A 68 10.78 -9.72 18.03
N VAL A 69 10.44 -10.75 17.26
CA VAL A 69 9.84 -10.60 15.93
C VAL A 69 8.41 -10.05 16.04
N ASP A 70 7.63 -10.55 16.98
CA ASP A 70 6.26 -10.11 17.23
C ASP A 70 6.23 -8.65 17.71
N GLY A 71 7.19 -8.24 18.55
CA GLY A 71 7.32 -6.87 19.03
C GLY A 71 7.57 -5.86 17.90
N GLU A 72 8.44 -6.19 16.95
CA GLU A 72 8.71 -5.35 15.79
C GLU A 72 7.49 -5.25 14.87
N THR A 73 6.87 -6.40 14.57
CA THR A 73 5.68 -6.46 13.71
C THR A 73 4.52 -5.66 14.32
N GLY A 74 4.32 -5.77 15.64
CA GLY A 74 3.34 -4.98 16.38
C GLY A 74 3.64 -3.48 16.37
N ARG A 75 4.91 -3.08 16.45
CA ARG A 75 5.33 -1.67 16.35
C ARG A 75 5.01 -1.11 14.97
N ILE A 76 5.25 -1.88 13.90
CA ILE A 76 4.89 -1.49 12.54
C ILE A 76 3.38 -1.34 12.41
N ALA A 77 2.57 -2.30 12.87
CA ALA A 77 1.11 -2.18 12.86
C ALA A 77 0.62 -0.94 13.60
N GLY A 78 1.24 -0.62 14.75
CA GLY A 78 0.97 0.62 15.49
C GLY A 78 1.37 1.90 14.76
N ALA A 79 2.42 1.86 13.93
CA ALA A 79 2.79 2.97 13.06
C ALA A 79 1.79 3.14 11.91
N LEU A 80 1.38 2.04 11.26
CA LEU A 80 0.37 2.05 10.22
C LEU A 80 -0.97 2.60 10.71
N ALA A 81 -1.38 2.24 11.93
CA ALA A 81 -2.62 2.73 12.51
C ALA A 81 -2.68 4.25 12.67
N LYS A 82 -1.54 4.93 12.78
CA LYS A 82 -1.44 6.40 12.84
C LYS A 82 -1.62 7.09 11.49
N LEU A 83 -1.57 6.32 10.39
CA LEU A 83 -1.79 6.81 9.03
C LEU A 83 -3.25 6.74 8.60
N LEU A 84 -4.12 6.16 9.43
CA LEU A 84 -5.56 6.16 9.22
C LEU A 84 -6.16 7.51 9.63
N ASP A 85 -7.22 7.93 8.95
CA ASP A 85 -7.98 9.14 9.30
C ASP A 85 -8.81 8.97 10.57
N GLU A 86 -9.12 7.73 10.93
CA GLU A 86 -9.95 7.33 12.08
C GLU A 86 -9.31 6.15 12.82
N PRO A 87 -9.71 5.82 14.05
CA PRO A 87 -9.19 4.67 14.76
C PRO A 87 -9.38 3.37 13.97
N ALA A 88 -8.36 2.51 14.00
CA ALA A 88 -8.40 1.22 13.32
C ALA A 88 -9.59 0.36 13.77
N THR A 89 -10.31 -0.23 12.82
CA THR A 89 -11.43 -1.16 13.08
C THR A 89 -10.92 -2.59 13.28
N SER A 90 -9.78 -2.93 12.73
CA SER A 90 -9.08 -4.19 12.97
C SER A 90 -7.59 -4.05 12.68
N SER A 91 -6.78 -4.92 13.27
CA SER A 91 -5.34 -4.95 13.05
C SER A 91 -4.79 -6.37 13.09
N ILE A 92 -3.66 -6.57 12.42
CA ILE A 92 -2.89 -7.80 12.43
C ILE A 92 -1.40 -7.51 12.51
N ALA A 93 -0.71 -8.30 13.32
CA ALA A 93 0.75 -8.32 13.40
C ALA A 93 1.17 -9.78 13.58
N ILE A 94 1.73 -10.38 12.55
CA ILE A 94 2.09 -11.80 12.53
C ILE A 94 3.39 -12.03 11.78
N SER A 95 4.05 -13.11 12.13
CA SER A 95 5.29 -13.52 11.49
C SER A 95 5.25 -15.01 11.17
N TYR A 96 5.75 -15.35 10.00
CA TYR A 96 5.94 -16.71 9.54
C TYR A 96 7.42 -16.99 9.37
N GLN A 97 7.84 -18.22 9.67
CA GLN A 97 9.21 -18.67 9.54
C GLN A 97 9.25 -20.05 8.86
N ASP A 98 10.24 -20.31 8.02
CA ASP A 98 10.54 -21.67 7.57
C ASP A 98 11.32 -22.40 8.68
N PRO A 99 10.79 -23.49 9.26
CA PRO A 99 11.50 -24.21 10.33
C PRO A 99 12.85 -24.81 9.91
N ARG A 100 13.08 -24.97 8.61
CA ARG A 100 14.36 -25.51 8.06
C ARG A 100 15.39 -24.41 7.85
N TYR A 101 14.92 -23.20 7.64
CA TYR A 101 15.71 -21.99 7.34
C TYR A 101 15.19 -20.83 8.19
N PRO A 102 15.63 -20.72 9.46
CA PRO A 102 15.11 -19.71 10.38
C PRO A 102 15.31 -18.27 9.93
N GLU A 103 16.28 -18.01 9.06
CA GLU A 103 16.50 -16.72 8.42
C GLU A 103 15.41 -16.35 7.38
N HIS A 104 14.68 -17.36 6.87
CA HIS A 104 13.57 -17.13 5.94
C HIS A 104 12.30 -16.78 6.72
N THR A 105 12.07 -15.49 6.90
CA THR A 105 10.88 -15.01 7.59
C THR A 105 9.99 -14.18 6.66
N THR A 106 8.73 -14.13 7.01
CA THR A 106 7.77 -13.22 6.38
C THR A 106 6.95 -12.59 7.50
N ARG A 107 7.08 -11.27 7.67
CA ARG A 107 6.37 -10.49 8.67
C ARG A 107 5.28 -9.70 7.99
N LEU A 108 4.08 -9.73 8.54
CA LEU A 108 2.91 -9.03 8.02
C LEU A 108 2.34 -8.13 9.10
N SER A 109 2.23 -6.86 8.81
CA SER A 109 1.53 -5.86 9.61
C SER A 109 0.43 -5.24 8.77
N GLY A 110 -0.77 -5.12 9.32
CA GLY A 110 -1.89 -4.53 8.60
C GLY A 110 -2.93 -3.95 9.54
N VAL A 111 -3.64 -2.94 9.07
CA VAL A 111 -4.72 -2.27 9.78
C VAL A 111 -5.85 -1.96 8.80
N SER A 112 -7.08 -2.04 9.28
CA SER A 112 -8.26 -1.60 8.54
C SER A 112 -8.82 -0.34 9.17
N GLY A 113 -9.31 0.56 8.33
CA GLY A 113 -9.89 1.83 8.70
C GLY A 113 -9.86 2.77 7.51
N ARG A 114 -10.40 3.97 7.68
CA ARG A 114 -10.49 4.95 6.61
C ARG A 114 -9.12 5.52 6.24
N VAL A 115 -8.86 5.57 4.93
CA VAL A 115 -7.61 6.10 4.34
C VAL A 115 -7.97 7.14 3.27
N GLY A 116 -7.73 8.41 3.55
CA GLY A 116 -8.06 9.50 2.62
C GLY A 116 -7.11 9.60 1.42
N ASN A 117 -5.83 9.30 1.63
CA ASN A 117 -4.79 9.38 0.60
C ASN A 117 -3.90 8.12 0.55
N PRO A 118 -4.35 7.05 -0.11
CA PRO A 118 -3.59 5.80 -0.20
C PRO A 118 -2.18 5.96 -0.80
N GLU A 119 -1.99 6.85 -1.77
CA GLU A 119 -0.70 7.08 -2.41
C GLU A 119 0.30 7.72 -1.44
N GLY A 120 -0.11 8.79 -0.76
CA GLY A 120 0.71 9.45 0.25
C GLY A 120 1.03 8.55 1.44
N VAL A 121 0.12 7.66 1.81
CA VAL A 121 0.37 6.63 2.84
C VAL A 121 1.49 5.69 2.40
N LEU A 122 1.49 5.21 1.15
CA LEU A 122 2.59 4.38 0.64
C LEU A 122 3.93 5.12 0.67
N ASP A 123 3.95 6.42 0.33
CA ASP A 123 5.18 7.23 0.41
C ASP A 123 5.75 7.23 1.84
N VAL A 124 4.90 7.43 2.85
CA VAL A 124 5.31 7.39 4.27
C VAL A 124 5.80 6.00 4.68
N ILE A 125 5.11 4.94 4.26
CA ILE A 125 5.51 3.56 4.59
C ILE A 125 6.92 3.27 4.10
N PHE A 126 7.23 3.59 2.86
CA PHE A 126 8.54 3.28 2.27
C PHE A 126 9.65 4.23 2.76
N ALA A 127 9.36 5.52 2.92
CA ALA A 127 10.36 6.51 3.34
C ALA A 127 10.64 6.47 4.85
N GLU A 128 9.59 6.41 5.68
CA GLU A 128 9.73 6.65 7.12
C GLU A 128 9.66 5.38 7.96
N ILE A 129 8.83 4.39 7.56
CA ILE A 129 8.66 3.16 8.34
C ILE A 129 9.73 2.13 8.00
N HIS A 130 10.00 1.95 6.72
CA HIS A 130 10.91 0.90 6.24
C HIS A 130 12.24 1.42 5.68
N GLN A 131 12.35 2.72 5.36
CA GLN A 131 13.53 3.31 4.73
C GLN A 131 14.00 2.48 3.52
N ALA A 132 13.05 2.14 2.66
CA ALA A 132 13.28 1.23 1.55
C ALA A 132 13.71 1.97 0.27
N HIS A 133 14.52 1.31 -0.54
CA HIS A 133 14.98 1.79 -1.85
C HIS A 133 14.48 0.89 -2.99
N ASP A 134 14.75 1.28 -4.24
CA ASP A 134 14.31 0.57 -5.46
C ASP A 134 12.79 0.32 -5.48
N VAL A 135 12.02 1.27 -4.93
CA VAL A 135 10.57 1.14 -4.77
C VAL A 135 9.87 1.28 -6.12
N ALA A 136 9.09 0.28 -6.49
CA ALA A 136 8.35 0.24 -7.74
C ALA A 136 6.89 -0.19 -7.53
N PRO A 137 5.95 0.33 -8.34
CA PRO A 137 4.58 -0.15 -8.35
C PRO A 137 4.49 -1.62 -8.72
N VAL A 138 3.58 -2.34 -8.07
CA VAL A 138 3.25 -3.74 -8.38
C VAL A 138 1.73 -3.92 -8.43
N ALA A 139 1.27 -5.05 -8.99
CA ALA A 139 -0.15 -5.37 -8.95
C ALA A 139 -0.62 -5.54 -7.49
N ALA A 140 -1.72 -4.88 -7.15
CA ALA A 140 -2.32 -4.97 -5.82
C ALA A 140 -3.18 -6.23 -5.61
N GLY A 141 -3.46 -6.99 -6.68
CA GLY A 141 -4.26 -8.20 -6.64
C GLY A 141 -5.77 -7.94 -6.73
N GLN A 142 -6.56 -8.96 -6.40
CA GLN A 142 -8.02 -8.92 -6.54
C GLN A 142 -8.71 -7.97 -5.56
N LEU A 143 -8.04 -7.65 -4.44
CA LEU A 143 -8.58 -6.73 -3.44
C LEU A 143 -8.46 -5.25 -3.87
N GLY A 144 -7.74 -4.97 -4.96
CA GLY A 144 -7.59 -3.62 -5.49
C GLY A 144 -6.66 -2.73 -4.65
N GLY A 145 -6.79 -1.42 -4.84
CA GLY A 145 -5.94 -0.42 -4.20
C GLY A 145 -4.61 -0.22 -4.93
N LEU A 146 -3.66 0.37 -4.24
CA LEU A 146 -2.30 0.60 -4.70
C LEU A 146 -1.35 -0.34 -3.97
N ALA A 147 -0.29 -0.80 -4.66
CA ALA A 147 0.77 -1.57 -4.03
C ALA A 147 2.12 -1.23 -4.63
N ARG A 148 3.15 -1.28 -3.80
CA ARG A 148 4.55 -1.10 -4.20
C ARG A 148 5.41 -2.13 -3.49
N CYS A 149 6.54 -2.49 -4.10
CA CYS A 149 7.58 -3.28 -3.46
C CYS A 149 8.93 -2.57 -3.63
N GLY A 150 9.83 -2.76 -2.67
CA GLY A 150 11.19 -2.25 -2.66
C GLY A 150 12.10 -3.15 -1.84
N LYS A 151 13.31 -2.69 -1.55
CA LYS A 151 14.30 -3.39 -0.73
C LYS A 151 14.59 -2.60 0.54
N ALA A 152 14.79 -3.27 1.66
CA ALA A 152 15.28 -2.63 2.87
C ALA A 152 16.78 -2.30 2.73
N GLU A 153 17.20 -1.13 3.24
CA GLU A 153 18.57 -0.64 3.06
C GLU A 153 19.60 -1.53 3.76
N ASP A 154 19.32 -1.95 4.99
CA ASP A 154 20.29 -2.66 5.85
C ASP A 154 20.03 -4.17 5.97
N LEU A 155 19.02 -4.70 5.27
CA LEU A 155 18.62 -6.10 5.37
C LEU A 155 18.53 -6.72 3.97
N ASP A 156 18.92 -7.97 3.83
CA ASP A 156 18.58 -8.77 2.64
C ASP A 156 17.08 -9.11 2.69
N ALA A 157 16.26 -8.07 2.54
CA ALA A 157 14.82 -8.14 2.70
C ALA A 157 14.09 -7.34 1.62
N HIS A 158 12.98 -7.90 1.17
CA HIS A 158 12.01 -7.21 0.34
C HIS A 158 10.87 -6.66 1.19
N ILE A 159 10.49 -5.44 0.92
CA ILE A 159 9.34 -4.78 1.52
C ILE A 159 8.27 -4.65 0.45
N CYS A 160 7.07 -5.18 0.70
CA CYS A 160 5.89 -4.91 -0.09
C CYS A 160 4.82 -4.26 0.79
N ALA A 161 4.15 -3.24 0.29
CA ALA A 161 3.07 -2.58 1.01
C ALA A 161 1.88 -2.31 0.08
N TRP A 162 0.70 -2.19 0.68
CA TRP A 162 -0.51 -1.79 0.00
C TRP A 162 -1.25 -0.73 0.79
N ALA A 163 -2.04 0.06 0.08
CA ALA A 163 -3.03 0.95 0.65
C ALA A 163 -4.23 1.04 -0.29
N ASP A 164 -5.41 1.02 0.28
CA ASP A 164 -6.68 1.38 -0.36
C ASP A 164 -7.49 2.25 0.61
N HIS A 165 -8.72 2.61 0.27
CA HIS A 165 -9.54 3.47 1.12
C HIS A 165 -10.02 2.81 2.41
N GLY A 166 -9.88 1.48 2.55
CA GLY A 166 -10.36 0.69 3.71
C GLY A 166 -9.25 0.00 4.48
N SER A 167 -8.00 -0.03 3.98
CA SER A 167 -6.91 -0.76 4.62
C SER A 167 -5.52 -0.28 4.22
N ILE A 168 -4.58 -0.54 5.11
CA ILE A 168 -3.14 -0.34 4.91
C ILE A 168 -2.40 -1.57 5.44
N GLY A 169 -1.35 -1.98 4.74
CA GLY A 169 -0.47 -3.00 5.30
C GLY A 169 0.91 -3.03 4.66
N SER A 170 1.81 -3.68 5.35
CA SER A 170 3.16 -3.94 4.86
C SER A 170 3.63 -5.34 5.20
N MET A 171 4.51 -5.85 4.36
CA MET A 171 5.12 -7.16 4.49
C MET A 171 6.62 -7.05 4.29
N THR A 172 7.38 -7.59 5.23
CA THR A 172 8.82 -7.77 5.13
C THR A 172 9.14 -9.23 4.89
N ILE A 173 9.86 -9.52 3.82
CA ILE A 173 10.25 -10.87 3.40
C ILE A 173 11.77 -10.94 3.45
N THR A 174 12.33 -11.75 4.38
CA THR A 174 13.78 -11.96 4.54
C THR A 174 14.23 -13.32 4.00
N GLY A 175 15.52 -13.44 3.73
CA GLY A 175 16.17 -14.63 3.23
C GLY A 175 16.49 -14.59 1.74
N PRO A 176 17.32 -15.53 1.22
CA PRO A 176 17.79 -15.52 -0.16
C PRO A 176 16.65 -15.42 -1.16
N SER A 177 16.80 -14.52 -2.12
CA SER A 177 15.77 -14.17 -3.09
C SER A 177 15.72 -15.08 -4.32
N GLU A 178 16.68 -16.01 -4.47
CA GLU A 178 16.81 -16.80 -5.71
C GLU A 178 15.57 -17.64 -6.04
N ASP A 179 14.87 -18.15 -5.01
CA ASP A 179 13.65 -18.95 -5.16
C ASP A 179 12.36 -18.18 -4.81
N ARG A 180 12.46 -16.91 -4.43
CA ARG A 180 11.33 -16.11 -3.97
C ARG A 180 10.89 -15.09 -5.00
N VAL A 181 9.60 -15.02 -5.22
CA VAL A 181 8.96 -13.97 -5.98
C VAL A 181 8.19 -13.09 -4.98
N PRO A 182 8.79 -12.00 -4.46
CA PRO A 182 8.21 -11.21 -3.36
C PRO A 182 6.77 -10.76 -3.62
N VAL A 183 6.47 -10.37 -4.86
CA VAL A 183 5.12 -9.96 -5.26
C VAL A 183 4.12 -11.11 -5.16
N ARG A 184 4.51 -12.34 -5.51
CA ARG A 184 3.62 -13.50 -5.40
C ARG A 184 3.31 -13.83 -3.94
N ASP A 185 4.33 -13.82 -3.09
CA ASP A 185 4.17 -14.11 -1.66
C ASP A 185 3.35 -13.01 -0.98
N PHE A 186 3.56 -11.75 -1.36
CA PHE A 186 2.76 -10.61 -0.95
C PHE A 186 1.28 -10.79 -1.30
N LEU A 187 0.95 -11.05 -2.56
CA LEU A 187 -0.44 -11.21 -3.01
C LEU A 187 -1.14 -12.38 -2.31
N PHE A 188 -0.40 -13.49 -2.14
CA PHE A 188 -0.92 -14.66 -1.45
C PHE A 188 -1.27 -14.37 0.02
N LEU A 189 -0.36 -13.72 0.76
CA LEU A 189 -0.58 -13.43 2.17
C LEU A 189 -1.61 -12.31 2.38
N ARG A 190 -1.56 -11.25 1.57
CA ARG A 190 -2.59 -10.21 1.60
C ARG A 190 -3.98 -10.81 1.44
N GLY A 191 -4.19 -11.65 0.43
CA GLY A 191 -5.48 -12.32 0.19
C GLY A 191 -5.91 -13.31 1.29
N ARG A 192 -5.04 -13.65 2.26
CA ARG A 192 -5.36 -14.47 3.43
C ARG A 192 -5.62 -13.64 4.68
N ALA A 193 -4.98 -12.48 4.78
CA ALA A 193 -5.02 -11.61 5.95
C ALA A 193 -6.05 -10.50 5.84
N GLU A 194 -6.54 -10.20 4.64
CA GLU A 194 -7.48 -9.13 4.40
C GLU A 194 -8.75 -9.66 3.73
N ARG A 195 -9.91 -9.26 4.20
CA ARG A 195 -11.21 -9.66 3.66
C ARG A 195 -12.23 -8.53 3.77
N PRO A 196 -13.24 -8.50 2.87
CA PRO A 196 -14.42 -7.69 3.09
C PRO A 196 -15.09 -8.04 4.43
N ALA A 197 -15.54 -7.03 5.17
CA ALA A 197 -16.13 -7.22 6.51
C ALA A 197 -17.32 -8.19 6.49
N ALA A 198 -18.12 -8.17 5.42
CA ALA A 198 -19.25 -9.09 5.24
C ALA A 198 -18.80 -10.56 5.17
N GLU A 199 -17.60 -10.84 4.64
CA GLU A 199 -17.04 -12.19 4.57
C GLU A 199 -16.31 -12.59 5.84
N ALA A 200 -15.66 -11.63 6.51
CA ALA A 200 -14.93 -11.85 7.76
C ALA A 200 -15.86 -12.29 8.92
N SER A 201 -17.14 -11.94 8.84
CA SER A 201 -18.15 -12.26 9.85
C SER A 201 -18.82 -13.62 9.66
N ARG A 202 -18.50 -14.38 8.60
CA ARG A 202 -19.04 -15.73 8.41
C ARG A 202 -18.24 -16.74 9.23
N PRO A 203 -18.92 -17.59 10.04
CA PRO A 203 -18.24 -18.69 10.74
C PRO A 203 -17.63 -19.65 9.73
N ALA A 204 -16.43 -20.15 10.05
CA ALA A 204 -15.68 -21.14 9.26
C ALA A 204 -16.32 -22.53 9.32
#